data_cc125193a03e52f8f8b3e5051c8d473f
#
_entry.id   cc125193a03e52f8f8b3e5051c8d473f
#
_cell.length_a   1.000
_cell.length_b   1.000
_cell.length_c   1.000
_cell.angle_alpha   90.00
_cell.angle_beta   90.00
_cell.angle_gamma   90.00
#
_symmetry.space_group_name_H-M   'P 1'
#
loop_
_entity.id
_entity.type
_entity.pdbx_description
1 polymer ?
#
loop_
_entity_poly.entity_id
_entity_poly.type
_entity_poly.pdbx_seq_one_letter_code
_entity_poly.pdbx_strand_id
1 'polypeptide(L)'
;MKQITVPSYDQVDDAAKVVFDYFKKIAGKMPNLYATIGYSSNALSSYTAFIQAQAKGTFHAKDREGIYLIVSELNGCQYCLASHTASAKKNGWTEEETLQLRAGKSPDRKWQVIYLVIKSIIENKGAAGEEVMAGFAAVGYNEAALMDLTALIIGMTFTNYVYRLTHIPIDFPLAKPL
;
A
#
# COMPACT_ATOMS: atom_id res chain seq x y z
N MET A 1 -15.26 7.66 -21.39
CA MET A 1 -15.45 8.25 -20.05
C MET A 1 -14.67 9.56 -19.99
N LYS A 2 -15.19 10.62 -19.35
CA LYS A 2 -14.38 11.82 -19.09
C LYS A 2 -13.21 11.43 -18.16
N GLN A 3 -12.09 12.15 -18.29
CA GLN A 3 -10.97 11.98 -17.36
C GLN A 3 -11.46 12.17 -15.91
N ILE A 4 -11.14 11.22 -15.05
CA ILE A 4 -11.48 11.32 -13.63
C ILE A 4 -10.58 12.38 -12.99
N THR A 5 -11.19 13.32 -12.28
CA THR A 5 -10.48 14.37 -11.52
C THR A 5 -10.63 14.12 -10.03
N VAL A 6 -9.78 14.72 -9.21
CA VAL A 6 -9.93 14.66 -7.75
C VAL A 6 -11.17 15.46 -7.37
N PRO A 7 -12.17 14.84 -6.68
CA PRO A 7 -13.36 15.57 -6.26
C PRO A 7 -13.04 16.54 -5.12
N SER A 8 -13.76 17.67 -5.12
CA SER A 8 -13.79 18.56 -3.97
C SER A 8 -14.69 17.97 -2.86
N TYR A 9 -14.62 18.53 -1.66
CA TYR A 9 -15.45 18.14 -0.52
C TYR A 9 -16.96 18.17 -0.83
N ASP A 10 -17.41 19.17 -1.62
CA ASP A 10 -18.81 19.33 -1.95
C ASP A 10 -19.31 18.41 -3.07
N GLN A 11 -18.41 17.71 -3.74
CA GLN A 11 -18.71 16.77 -4.82
C GLN A 11 -18.88 15.32 -4.35
N VAL A 12 -18.71 15.06 -3.08
CA VAL A 12 -18.90 13.75 -2.45
C VAL A 12 -20.10 13.76 -1.51
N ASP A 13 -20.64 12.57 -1.24
CA ASP A 13 -21.78 12.43 -0.31
C ASP A 13 -21.36 12.60 1.17
N ASP A 14 -22.35 12.70 2.06
CA ASP A 14 -22.09 12.96 3.47
C ASP A 14 -21.33 11.82 4.17
N ALA A 15 -21.51 10.59 3.73
CA ALA A 15 -20.76 9.45 4.28
C ALA A 15 -19.27 9.51 3.93
N ALA A 16 -18.92 9.94 2.71
CA ALA A 16 -17.54 10.20 2.33
C ALA A 16 -16.94 11.39 3.07
N LYS A 17 -17.73 12.47 3.32
CA LYS A 17 -17.27 13.65 4.07
C LYS A 17 -16.78 13.30 5.47
N VAL A 18 -17.37 12.31 6.15
CA VAL A 18 -16.89 11.83 7.46
C VAL A 18 -15.43 11.36 7.38
N VAL A 19 -15.09 10.64 6.31
CA VAL A 19 -13.70 10.16 6.10
C VAL A 19 -12.79 11.32 5.71
N PHE A 20 -13.25 12.27 4.90
CA PHE A 20 -12.51 13.49 4.56
C PHE A 20 -12.13 14.29 5.80
N ASP A 21 -13.09 14.52 6.70
CA ASP A 21 -12.88 15.25 7.95
C ASP A 21 -11.88 14.52 8.87
N TYR A 22 -12.00 13.20 8.93
CA TYR A 22 -11.03 12.38 9.67
C TYR A 22 -9.60 12.57 9.14
N PHE A 23 -9.38 12.43 7.84
CA PHE A 23 -8.04 12.62 7.25
C PHE A 23 -7.53 14.06 7.38
N LYS A 24 -8.39 15.05 7.21
CA LYS A 24 -8.05 16.46 7.45
C LYS A 24 -7.55 16.68 8.89
N LYS A 25 -8.19 16.03 9.87
CA LYS A 25 -7.81 16.12 11.29
C LYS A 25 -6.46 15.47 11.57
N ILE A 26 -6.19 14.27 11.04
CA ILE A 26 -4.99 13.50 11.39
C ILE A 26 -3.77 13.79 10.51
N ALA A 27 -3.99 14.21 9.25
CA ALA A 27 -2.94 14.41 8.25
C ALA A 27 -2.88 15.84 7.69
N GLY A 28 -3.75 16.73 8.18
CA GLY A 28 -3.84 18.12 7.72
C GLY A 28 -4.52 18.31 6.37
N LYS A 29 -4.66 17.25 5.58
CA LYS A 29 -5.33 17.25 4.27
C LYS A 29 -5.91 15.89 3.95
N MET A 30 -6.86 15.86 3.01
CA MET A 30 -7.32 14.63 2.37
C MET A 30 -6.38 14.29 1.21
N PRO A 31 -5.73 13.11 1.19
CA PRO A 31 -4.91 12.71 0.05
C PRO A 31 -5.74 12.56 -1.23
N ASN A 32 -5.21 13.01 -2.36
CA ASN A 32 -5.92 13.01 -3.64
C ASN A 32 -6.46 11.62 -4.02
N LEU A 33 -5.71 10.56 -3.73
CA LEU A 33 -6.13 9.19 -4.03
C LEU A 33 -7.37 8.78 -3.22
N TYR A 34 -7.37 9.05 -1.92
CA TYR A 34 -8.52 8.76 -1.07
C TYR A 34 -9.73 9.65 -1.40
N ALA A 35 -9.48 10.93 -1.73
CA ALA A 35 -10.53 11.79 -2.23
C ALA A 35 -11.18 11.20 -3.48
N THR A 36 -10.38 10.67 -4.41
CA THR A 36 -10.87 10.06 -5.66
C THR A 36 -11.67 8.77 -5.38
N ILE A 37 -11.24 7.94 -4.44
CA ILE A 37 -12.04 6.78 -3.98
C ILE A 37 -13.37 7.25 -3.40
N GLY A 38 -13.41 8.44 -2.80
CA GLY A 38 -14.60 9.08 -2.22
C GLY A 38 -15.74 9.38 -3.20
N TYR A 39 -15.57 9.24 -4.50
CA TYR A 39 -16.70 9.16 -5.44
C TYR A 39 -17.66 8.01 -5.10
N SER A 40 -17.18 7.00 -4.38
CA SER A 40 -18.01 5.98 -3.74
C SER A 40 -17.69 5.96 -2.24
N SER A 41 -18.58 6.49 -1.44
CA SER A 41 -18.47 6.46 0.02
C SER A 41 -18.35 5.03 0.57
N ASN A 42 -19.06 4.08 -0.06
CA ASN A 42 -18.96 2.67 0.28
C ASN A 42 -17.54 2.11 0.03
N ALA A 43 -16.95 2.41 -1.14
CA ALA A 43 -15.59 1.97 -1.44
C ALA A 43 -14.57 2.61 -0.47
N LEU A 44 -14.70 3.91 -0.19
CA LEU A 44 -13.81 4.63 0.70
C LEU A 44 -13.90 4.12 2.14
N SER A 45 -15.10 3.99 2.69
CA SER A 45 -15.31 3.56 4.08
C SER A 45 -14.90 2.09 4.29
N SER A 46 -15.27 1.20 3.36
CA SER A 46 -14.87 -0.21 3.42
C SER A 46 -13.36 -0.38 3.32
N TYR A 47 -12.71 0.34 2.41
CA TYR A 47 -11.26 0.29 2.26
C TYR A 47 -10.54 0.82 3.50
N THR A 48 -10.96 1.98 4.03
CA THR A 48 -10.33 2.56 5.21
C THR A 48 -10.49 1.67 6.44
N ALA A 49 -11.66 1.07 6.64
CA ALA A 49 -11.89 0.12 7.72
C ALA A 49 -11.01 -1.13 7.56
N PHE A 50 -10.89 -1.67 6.34
CA PHE A 50 -10.04 -2.82 6.04
C PHE A 50 -8.57 -2.54 6.37
N ILE A 51 -8.02 -1.40 5.91
CA ILE A 51 -6.62 -1.04 6.18
C ILE A 51 -6.36 -0.76 7.65
N GLN A 52 -7.30 -0.11 8.35
CA GLN A 52 -7.17 0.12 9.79
C GLN A 52 -7.13 -1.19 10.59
N ALA A 53 -7.91 -2.18 10.19
CA ALA A 53 -7.92 -3.49 10.84
C ALA A 53 -6.54 -4.19 10.76
N GLN A 54 -5.79 -4.00 9.65
CA GLN A 54 -4.46 -4.60 9.46
C GLN A 54 -3.42 -4.08 10.47
N ALA A 55 -3.67 -2.97 11.16
CA ALA A 55 -2.76 -2.48 12.20
C ALA A 55 -2.63 -3.42 13.40
N LYS A 56 -3.55 -4.37 13.57
CA LYS A 56 -3.58 -5.37 14.64
C LYS A 56 -2.95 -6.71 14.25
N GLY A 57 -2.52 -6.85 12.98
CA GLY A 57 -1.93 -8.09 12.46
C GLY A 57 -0.44 -8.24 12.80
N THR A 58 0.18 -9.25 12.20
CA THR A 58 1.57 -9.66 12.42
C THR A 58 2.60 -8.56 12.11
N PHE A 59 2.32 -7.74 11.08
CA PHE A 59 3.27 -6.75 10.57
C PHE A 59 3.08 -5.38 11.26
N HIS A 60 4.13 -4.90 11.95
CA HIS A 60 4.12 -3.59 12.60
C HIS A 60 4.15 -2.45 11.57
N ALA A 61 4.00 -1.21 12.05
CA ALA A 61 3.92 -0.04 11.18
C ALA A 61 5.10 0.08 10.20
N LYS A 62 6.33 -0.14 10.67
CA LYS A 62 7.53 -0.15 9.83
C LYS A 62 7.44 -1.23 8.73
N ASP A 63 7.05 -2.44 9.11
CA ASP A 63 6.97 -3.58 8.18
C ASP A 63 5.90 -3.36 7.11
N ARG A 64 4.72 -2.83 7.50
CA ARG A 64 3.65 -2.53 6.54
C ARG A 64 4.10 -1.53 5.47
N GLU A 65 4.86 -0.49 5.85
CA GLU A 65 5.38 0.45 4.87
C GLU A 65 6.36 -0.21 3.90
N GLY A 66 7.23 -1.11 4.38
CA GLY A 66 8.11 -1.90 3.52
C GLY A 66 7.33 -2.78 2.54
N ILE A 67 6.30 -3.48 3.02
CA ILE A 67 5.40 -4.29 2.18
C ILE A 67 4.68 -3.43 1.13
N TYR A 68 4.15 -2.27 1.53
CA TYR A 68 3.45 -1.35 0.63
C TYR A 68 4.36 -0.80 -0.46
N LEU A 69 5.63 -0.53 -0.15
CA LEU A 69 6.62 -0.11 -1.14
C LEU A 69 6.89 -1.21 -2.18
N ILE A 70 7.08 -2.45 -1.74
CA ILE A 70 7.30 -3.59 -2.64
C ILE A 70 6.09 -3.79 -3.56
N VAL A 71 4.88 -3.84 -3.00
CA VAL A 71 3.64 -4.01 -3.77
C VAL A 71 3.46 -2.87 -4.78
N SER A 72 3.72 -1.62 -4.36
CA SER A 72 3.57 -0.44 -5.21
C SER A 72 4.57 -0.40 -6.36
N GLU A 73 5.80 -0.88 -6.15
CA GLU A 73 6.82 -1.02 -7.19
C GLU A 73 6.40 -2.05 -8.24
N LEU A 74 6.04 -3.25 -7.78
CA LEU A 74 5.62 -4.34 -8.65
C LEU A 74 4.37 -4.01 -9.47
N ASN A 75 3.45 -3.22 -8.91
CA ASN A 75 2.26 -2.74 -9.59
C ASN A 75 2.46 -1.42 -10.38
N GLY A 76 3.63 -0.78 -10.30
CA GLY A 76 3.95 0.46 -11.01
C GLY A 76 3.13 1.67 -10.56
N CYS A 77 2.83 1.80 -9.25
CA CYS A 77 2.04 2.91 -8.71
C CYS A 77 2.92 4.05 -8.21
N GLN A 78 3.16 5.06 -9.05
CA GLN A 78 4.00 6.23 -8.69
C GLN A 78 3.43 7.03 -7.51
N TYR A 79 2.11 7.18 -7.43
CA TYR A 79 1.44 7.83 -6.31
C TYR A 79 1.71 7.12 -4.99
N CYS A 80 1.55 5.78 -5.01
CA CYS A 80 1.71 4.97 -3.82
C CYS A 80 3.18 4.91 -3.39
N LEU A 81 4.12 4.84 -4.34
CA LEU A 81 5.55 4.95 -4.04
C LEU A 81 5.88 6.30 -3.36
N ALA A 82 5.34 7.42 -3.87
CA ALA A 82 5.56 8.73 -3.27
C ALA A 82 5.04 8.80 -1.83
N SER A 83 3.78 8.39 -1.62
CA SER A 83 3.15 8.41 -0.30
C SER A 83 3.86 7.49 0.69
N HIS A 84 4.11 6.23 0.31
CA HIS A 84 4.69 5.23 1.20
C HIS A 84 6.19 5.40 1.43
N THR A 85 6.95 6.02 0.50
CA THR A 85 8.33 6.42 0.80
C THR A 85 8.37 7.47 1.91
N ALA A 86 7.48 8.47 1.85
CA ALA A 86 7.41 9.48 2.90
C ALA A 86 7.00 8.87 4.27
N SER A 87 6.04 7.93 4.27
CA SER A 87 5.61 7.23 5.48
C SER A 87 6.66 6.24 6.00
N ALA A 88 7.33 5.51 5.13
CA ALA A 88 8.39 4.58 5.48
C ALA A 88 9.54 5.29 6.22
N LYS A 89 9.95 6.46 5.72
CA LYS A 89 10.99 7.27 6.38
C LYS A 89 10.56 7.74 7.76
N LYS A 90 9.30 8.11 7.96
CA LYS A 90 8.76 8.45 9.28
C LYS A 90 8.71 7.25 10.24
N ASN A 91 8.58 6.03 9.70
CA ASN A 91 8.56 4.78 10.45
C ASN A 91 9.96 4.15 10.60
N GLY A 92 11.04 4.87 10.27
CA GLY A 92 12.41 4.47 10.54
C GLY A 92 13.09 3.65 9.45
N TRP A 93 12.60 3.73 8.19
CA TRP A 93 13.37 3.31 7.02
C TRP A 93 14.23 4.47 6.51
N THR A 94 15.45 4.19 6.10
CA THR A 94 16.27 5.13 5.34
C THR A 94 15.86 5.16 3.88
N GLU A 95 16.25 6.20 3.14
CA GLU A 95 16.02 6.28 1.69
C GLU A 95 16.63 5.08 0.96
N GLU A 96 17.87 4.70 1.33
CA GLU A 96 18.59 3.58 0.73
C GLU A 96 17.85 2.26 0.97
N GLU A 97 17.42 2.00 2.19
CA GLU A 97 16.64 0.79 2.53
C GLU A 97 15.33 0.74 1.73
N THR A 98 14.64 1.87 1.51
CA THR A 98 13.42 1.88 0.69
C THR A 98 13.69 1.46 -0.76
N LEU A 99 14.82 1.88 -1.33
CA LEU A 99 15.24 1.46 -2.67
C LEU A 99 15.61 -0.04 -2.71
N GLN A 100 16.32 -0.53 -1.70
CA GLN A 100 16.68 -1.94 -1.58
C GLN A 100 15.44 -2.84 -1.47
N LEU A 101 14.45 -2.46 -0.65
CA LEU A 101 13.18 -3.18 -0.53
C LEU A 101 12.45 -3.27 -1.88
N ARG A 102 12.31 -2.16 -2.56
CA ARG A 102 11.63 -2.05 -3.87
C ARG A 102 12.34 -2.88 -4.93
N ALA A 103 13.67 -2.91 -4.91
CA ALA A 103 14.49 -3.70 -5.83
C ALA A 103 14.59 -5.19 -5.48
N GLY A 104 14.07 -5.64 -4.31
CA GLY A 104 14.27 -7.00 -3.81
C GLY A 104 15.71 -7.30 -3.43
N LYS A 105 16.49 -6.28 -3.05
CA LYS A 105 17.94 -6.35 -2.75
C LYS A 105 18.26 -6.02 -1.29
N SER A 106 17.28 -6.16 -0.38
CA SER A 106 17.55 -5.98 1.05
C SER A 106 18.64 -6.94 1.53
N PRO A 107 19.58 -6.52 2.37
CA PRO A 107 20.55 -7.42 2.99
C PRO A 107 19.91 -8.35 4.04
N ASP A 108 18.74 -8.00 4.57
CA ASP A 108 17.99 -8.82 5.52
C ASP A 108 17.25 -9.95 4.79
N ARG A 109 17.57 -11.20 5.15
CA ARG A 109 16.97 -12.41 4.59
C ARG A 109 15.44 -12.43 4.73
N LYS A 110 14.86 -11.91 5.81
CA LYS A 110 13.40 -11.84 5.98
C LYS A 110 12.78 -11.01 4.86
N TRP A 111 13.37 -9.86 4.55
CA TRP A 111 12.88 -8.99 3.50
C TRP A 111 13.08 -9.53 2.10
N GLN A 112 14.15 -10.28 1.85
CA GLN A 112 14.32 -11.00 0.59
C GLN A 112 13.19 -12.01 0.39
N VAL A 113 12.86 -12.78 1.43
CA VAL A 113 11.76 -13.76 1.38
C VAL A 113 10.40 -13.07 1.24
N ILE A 114 10.11 -12.02 2.01
CA ILE A 114 8.88 -11.23 1.89
C ILE A 114 8.72 -10.71 0.46
N TYR A 115 9.78 -10.17 -0.13
CA TYR A 115 9.78 -9.71 -1.52
C TYR A 115 9.39 -10.84 -2.50
N LEU A 116 10.00 -12.02 -2.37
CA LEU A 116 9.73 -13.17 -3.24
C LEU A 116 8.28 -13.64 -3.10
N VAL A 117 7.74 -13.68 -1.89
CA VAL A 117 6.33 -14.05 -1.64
C VAL A 117 5.39 -13.02 -2.28
N ILE A 118 5.61 -11.72 -2.04
CA ILE A 118 4.80 -10.66 -2.63
C ILE A 118 4.85 -10.73 -4.16
N LYS A 119 6.04 -10.86 -4.73
CA LYS A 119 6.24 -10.96 -6.17
C LYS A 119 5.51 -12.17 -6.74
N SER A 120 5.66 -13.35 -6.11
CA SER A 120 4.98 -14.56 -6.55
C SER A 120 3.45 -14.41 -6.54
N ILE A 121 2.89 -13.87 -5.46
CA ILE A 121 1.44 -13.64 -5.33
C ILE A 121 0.92 -12.66 -6.41
N ILE A 122 1.64 -11.57 -6.67
CA ILE A 122 1.22 -10.56 -7.65
C ILE A 122 1.32 -11.12 -9.08
N GLU A 123 2.46 -11.70 -9.45
CA GLU A 123 2.71 -12.18 -10.81
C GLU A 123 1.84 -13.39 -11.17
N ASN A 124 1.54 -14.26 -10.20
CA ASN A 124 0.76 -15.48 -10.40
C ASN A 124 -0.69 -15.38 -9.88
N LYS A 125 -1.23 -14.15 -9.69
CA LYS A 125 -2.63 -13.91 -9.35
C LYS A 125 -3.08 -14.64 -8.08
N GLY A 126 -2.22 -14.67 -7.06
CA GLY A 126 -2.51 -15.28 -5.75
C GLY A 126 -1.78 -16.60 -5.50
N ALA A 127 -1.18 -17.23 -6.52
CA ALA A 127 -0.41 -18.45 -6.30
C ALA A 127 1.03 -18.13 -5.88
N ALA A 128 1.59 -18.96 -4.99
CA ALA A 128 3.01 -18.95 -4.62
C ALA A 128 3.55 -20.38 -4.67
N GLY A 129 4.76 -20.55 -5.22
CA GLY A 129 5.37 -21.86 -5.33
C GLY A 129 5.80 -22.44 -3.97
N GLU A 130 5.91 -23.77 -3.87
CA GLU A 130 6.26 -24.47 -2.64
C GLU A 130 7.57 -24.00 -2.02
N GLU A 131 8.59 -23.76 -2.83
CA GLU A 131 9.90 -23.26 -2.38
C GLU A 131 9.80 -21.89 -1.72
N VAL A 132 9.01 -20.98 -2.32
CA VAL A 132 8.78 -19.63 -1.78
C VAL A 132 8.06 -19.72 -0.45
N MET A 133 7.07 -20.60 -0.34
CA MET A 133 6.31 -20.82 0.89
C MET A 133 7.15 -21.48 1.98
N ALA A 134 8.01 -22.46 1.63
CA ALA A 134 8.96 -23.05 2.56
C ALA A 134 9.96 -22.00 3.08
N GLY A 135 10.42 -21.09 2.23
CA GLY A 135 11.26 -19.97 2.61
C GLY A 135 10.57 -19.03 3.62
N PHE A 136 9.27 -18.75 3.44
CA PHE A 136 8.49 -17.91 4.35
C PHE A 136 8.38 -18.53 5.75
N ALA A 137 8.11 -19.82 5.83
CA ALA A 137 8.11 -20.55 7.09
C ALA A 137 9.51 -20.59 7.73
N ALA A 138 10.57 -20.78 6.94
CA ALA A 138 11.94 -20.87 7.43
C ALA A 138 12.46 -19.57 8.06
N VAL A 139 11.91 -18.39 7.70
CA VAL A 139 12.24 -17.12 8.35
C VAL A 139 11.31 -16.79 9.53
N GLY A 140 10.49 -17.74 9.96
CA GLY A 140 9.70 -17.68 11.19
C GLY A 140 8.28 -17.16 11.04
N TYR A 141 7.72 -17.09 9.82
CA TYR A 141 6.33 -16.74 9.60
C TYR A 141 5.44 -17.98 9.49
N ASN A 142 4.23 -17.88 10.03
CA ASN A 142 3.21 -18.91 10.03
C ASN A 142 2.04 -18.56 9.09
N GLU A 143 1.01 -19.39 9.10
CA GLU A 143 -0.18 -19.22 8.26
C GLU A 143 -0.93 -17.92 8.57
N ALA A 144 -0.99 -17.50 9.84
CA ALA A 144 -1.62 -16.22 10.21
C ALA A 144 -0.85 -15.04 9.59
N ALA A 145 0.49 -15.06 9.66
CA ALA A 145 1.31 -14.06 9.01
C ALA A 145 1.12 -14.03 7.48
N LEU A 146 0.93 -15.21 6.85
CA LEU A 146 0.62 -15.30 5.42
C LEU A 146 -0.72 -14.65 5.08
N MET A 147 -1.75 -14.87 5.89
CA MET A 147 -3.06 -14.23 5.69
C MET A 147 -2.97 -12.71 5.87
N ASP A 148 -2.26 -12.24 6.89
CA ASP A 148 -2.01 -10.82 7.10
C ASP A 148 -1.24 -10.19 5.92
N LEU A 149 -0.18 -10.86 5.44
CA LEU A 149 0.59 -10.41 4.27
C LEU A 149 -0.30 -10.31 3.03
N THR A 150 -1.12 -11.33 2.79
CA THR A 150 -2.05 -11.36 1.66
C THR A 150 -3.06 -10.21 1.74
N ALA A 151 -3.60 -9.94 2.93
CA ALA A 151 -4.51 -8.82 3.15
C ALA A 151 -3.84 -7.46 2.87
N LEU A 152 -2.58 -7.27 3.28
CA LEU A 152 -1.80 -6.06 2.98
C LEU A 152 -1.55 -5.91 1.47
N ILE A 153 -1.21 -7.00 0.77
CA ILE A 153 -1.00 -7.00 -0.69
C ILE A 153 -2.29 -6.58 -1.40
N ILE A 154 -3.43 -7.16 -1.05
CA ILE A 154 -4.71 -6.86 -1.70
C ILE A 154 -5.14 -5.42 -1.41
N GLY A 155 -5.03 -4.97 -0.15
CA GLY A 155 -5.36 -3.59 0.21
C GLY A 155 -4.51 -2.57 -0.57
N MET A 156 -3.21 -2.81 -0.70
CA MET A 156 -2.33 -1.93 -1.48
C MET A 156 -2.61 -2.03 -2.98
N THR A 157 -2.87 -3.22 -3.50
CA THR A 157 -3.21 -3.42 -4.92
C THR A 157 -4.46 -2.63 -5.32
N PHE A 158 -5.47 -2.55 -4.44
CA PHE A 158 -6.66 -1.74 -4.70
C PHE A 158 -6.30 -0.27 -4.99
N THR A 159 -5.53 0.37 -4.12
CA THR A 159 -5.12 1.77 -4.32
C THR A 159 -4.17 1.96 -5.50
N ASN A 160 -3.28 0.99 -5.73
CA ASN A 160 -2.41 0.99 -6.92
C ASN A 160 -3.25 1.02 -8.21
N TYR A 161 -4.30 0.22 -8.28
CA TYR A 161 -5.16 0.15 -9.46
C TYR A 161 -6.03 1.40 -9.61
N VAL A 162 -6.55 1.97 -8.52
CA VAL A 162 -7.27 3.25 -8.58
C VAL A 162 -6.38 4.33 -9.19
N TYR A 163 -5.13 4.46 -8.72
CA TYR A 163 -4.20 5.43 -9.31
C TYR A 163 -3.92 5.16 -10.79
N ARG A 164 -3.64 3.91 -11.16
CA ARG A 164 -3.36 3.55 -12.56
C ARG A 164 -4.55 3.72 -13.50
N LEU A 165 -5.77 3.64 -12.98
CA LEU A 165 -6.98 3.92 -13.75
C LEU A 165 -7.24 5.42 -13.92
N THR A 166 -6.85 6.23 -12.92
CA THR A 166 -7.29 7.63 -12.85
C THR A 166 -6.20 8.64 -13.20
N HIS A 167 -4.93 8.27 -12.99
CA HIS A 167 -3.77 9.14 -13.18
C HIS A 167 -3.93 10.54 -12.54
N ILE A 168 -4.56 10.60 -11.38
CA ILE A 168 -4.74 11.84 -10.62
C ILE A 168 -3.39 12.44 -10.21
N PRO A 169 -3.32 13.76 -9.96
CA PRO A 169 -2.08 14.41 -9.51
C PRO A 169 -1.53 13.79 -8.23
N ILE A 170 -0.21 13.59 -8.19
CA ILE A 170 0.51 13.14 -6.99
C ILE A 170 0.71 14.35 -6.09
N ASP A 171 0.24 14.26 -4.84
CA ASP A 171 0.32 15.32 -3.83
C ASP A 171 1.30 15.00 -2.68
N PHE A 172 2.29 14.17 -2.98
CA PHE A 172 3.43 13.80 -2.13
C PHE A 172 4.75 14.06 -2.87
N PRO A 173 5.87 14.24 -2.15
CA PRO A 173 7.21 14.24 -2.78
C PRO A 173 7.44 12.94 -3.55
N LEU A 174 7.92 13.06 -4.78
CA LEU A 174 8.16 11.87 -5.62
C LEU A 174 9.23 10.96 -4.99
N ALA A 175 9.01 9.67 -5.07
CA ALA A 175 10.02 8.68 -4.72
C ALA A 175 11.16 8.68 -5.76
N LYS A 176 12.39 8.43 -5.30
CA LYS A 176 13.52 8.22 -6.23
C LYS A 176 13.25 7.00 -7.11
N PRO A 177 13.59 7.04 -8.39
CA PRO A 177 13.52 5.86 -9.26
C PRO A 177 14.54 4.79 -8.83
N LEU A 178 14.28 3.53 -9.21
CA LEU A 178 15.25 2.43 -9.11
C LEU A 178 16.31 2.53 -10.20
#